data_ddc6138ba8f06a8303b54eb3fde37b99
#
_entry.id   ddc6138ba8f06a8303b54eb3fde37b99
#
_cell.length_a   1.000
_cell.length_b   1.000
_cell.length_c   1.000
_cell.angle_alpha   90.00
_cell.angle_beta   90.00
_cell.angle_gamma   90.00
#
_symmetry.space_group_name_H-M   'P 1'
#
loop_
_entity.id
_entity.type
_entity.pdbx_description
1 polymer ?
#
loop_
_entity_poly.entity_id
_entity_poly.type
_entity_poly.pdbx_seq_one_letter_code
_entity_poly.pdbx_strand_id
1 'polypeptide(L)'
;MSRVLTTACVAAGVVLATLTGHTQAPRPTTLAGRSTVYAPNGVIATSQPLATSAGLAVLQRGGNAIDAAVVAAAVLTVVEPNMTGIGGDLFAMVWSARDRTLHGLNASGRSGSLMTRETLAARGRTRVSQGIEAVTVPGSLSGW
;
A
#
# COMPACT_ATOMS: atom_id res chain seq x y z
N MET A 1 29.27 -49.97 -22.32
CA MET A 1 29.65 -48.72 -21.62
C MET A 1 28.61 -47.60 -21.85
N SER A 2 27.91 -47.48 -22.97
CA SER A 2 26.98 -46.37 -23.23
C SER A 2 25.70 -46.42 -22.37
N ARG A 3 25.11 -47.55 -22.08
CA ARG A 3 23.87 -47.73 -21.31
C ARG A 3 24.02 -47.40 -19.83
N VAL A 4 25.18 -47.64 -19.22
CA VAL A 4 25.45 -47.33 -17.82
C VAL A 4 25.62 -45.83 -17.61
N LEU A 5 26.24 -45.09 -18.57
CA LEU A 5 26.39 -43.66 -18.53
C LEU A 5 25.03 -42.93 -18.63
N THR A 6 24.15 -43.42 -19.52
CA THR A 6 22.81 -42.83 -19.70
C THR A 6 21.94 -42.96 -18.46
N THR A 7 21.99 -44.14 -17.79
CA THR A 7 21.24 -44.39 -16.54
C THR A 7 21.79 -43.50 -15.37
N ALA A 8 23.09 -43.33 -15.28
CA ALA A 8 23.69 -42.47 -14.26
C ALA A 8 23.32 -40.99 -14.43
N CYS A 9 23.28 -40.46 -15.67
CA CYS A 9 22.88 -39.08 -15.95
C CYS A 9 21.40 -38.83 -15.65
N VAL A 10 20.52 -39.79 -15.94
CA VAL A 10 19.09 -39.65 -15.63
C VAL A 10 18.86 -39.69 -14.11
N ALA A 11 19.54 -40.58 -13.39
CA ALA A 11 19.44 -40.64 -11.93
C ALA A 11 19.98 -39.37 -11.25
N ALA A 12 21.09 -38.79 -11.74
CA ALA A 12 21.63 -37.52 -11.24
C ALA A 12 20.70 -36.33 -11.53
N GLY A 13 20.05 -36.30 -12.68
CA GLY A 13 19.05 -35.26 -13.04
C GLY A 13 17.82 -35.30 -12.16
N VAL A 14 17.32 -36.48 -11.81
CA VAL A 14 16.15 -36.63 -10.92
C VAL A 14 16.49 -36.23 -9.49
N VAL A 15 17.68 -36.55 -8.97
CA VAL A 15 18.11 -36.16 -7.63
C VAL A 15 18.33 -34.63 -7.54
N LEU A 16 18.84 -34.00 -8.59
CA LEU A 16 19.01 -32.54 -8.63
C LEU A 16 17.65 -31.80 -8.70
N ALA A 17 16.68 -32.33 -9.40
CA ALA A 17 15.33 -31.77 -9.49
C ALA A 17 14.56 -31.81 -8.17
N THR A 18 14.84 -32.79 -7.31
CA THR A 18 14.20 -32.90 -5.98
C THR A 18 14.86 -31.97 -4.93
N LEU A 19 16.07 -31.48 -5.19
CA LEU A 19 16.77 -30.55 -4.27
C LEU A 19 16.38 -29.08 -4.49
N THR A 20 15.69 -28.75 -5.58
CA THR A 20 15.12 -27.42 -5.80
C THR A 20 13.70 -27.27 -5.25
N GLY A 21 13.27 -28.15 -4.36
CA GLY A 21 12.08 -27.91 -3.56
C GLY A 21 12.21 -26.56 -2.88
N HIS A 22 11.34 -25.64 -3.25
CA HIS A 22 11.26 -24.33 -2.64
C HIS A 22 11.02 -24.54 -1.16
N THR A 23 12.09 -24.51 -0.37
CA THR A 23 11.97 -24.35 1.07
C THR A 23 11.39 -22.96 1.30
N GLN A 24 10.07 -22.85 1.27
CA GLN A 24 9.43 -21.72 1.92
C GLN A 24 10.02 -21.67 3.31
N ALA A 25 10.76 -20.59 3.61
CA ALA A 25 11.21 -20.36 4.97
C ALA A 25 10.03 -20.59 5.91
N PRO A 26 10.19 -21.38 6.97
CA PRO A 26 9.10 -21.61 7.91
C PRO A 26 8.59 -20.24 8.34
N ARG A 27 7.33 -19.95 8.11
CA ARG A 27 6.71 -18.74 8.65
C ARG A 27 6.92 -18.81 10.15
N PRO A 28 7.47 -17.77 10.79
CA PRO A 28 7.63 -17.79 12.22
C PRO A 28 6.28 -18.07 12.85
N THR A 29 6.12 -19.22 13.44
CA THR A 29 4.89 -19.68 14.11
C THR A 29 4.61 -18.90 15.39
N THR A 30 5.48 -17.94 15.72
CA THR A 30 5.46 -17.16 16.96
C THR A 30 4.96 -15.73 16.80
N LEU A 31 4.55 -15.29 15.59
CA LEU A 31 3.79 -14.06 15.49
C LEU A 31 2.40 -14.35 16.08
N ALA A 32 2.20 -13.95 17.33
CA ALA A 32 0.89 -13.93 17.95
C ALA A 32 -0.04 -13.14 17.03
N GLY A 33 -0.82 -13.86 16.23
CA GLY A 33 -1.86 -13.25 15.40
C GLY A 33 -2.85 -12.53 16.32
N ARG A 34 -3.32 -11.36 15.92
CA ARG A 34 -4.43 -10.72 16.61
C ARG A 34 -5.68 -11.58 16.41
N SER A 35 -6.49 -11.70 17.44
CA SER A 35 -7.79 -12.37 17.34
C SER A 35 -8.66 -11.67 16.28
N THR A 36 -9.48 -12.46 15.60
CA THR A 36 -10.49 -11.92 14.69
C THR A 36 -11.44 -11.01 15.46
N VAL A 37 -11.68 -9.82 14.92
CA VAL A 37 -12.64 -8.86 15.46
C VAL A 37 -13.92 -8.91 14.63
N TYR A 38 -15.05 -9.12 15.25
CA TYR A 38 -16.37 -9.08 14.63
C TYR A 38 -17.00 -7.70 14.90
N ALA A 39 -17.28 -6.94 13.84
CA ALA A 39 -17.77 -5.57 13.93
C ALA A 39 -19.03 -5.38 13.08
N PRO A 40 -20.23 -5.71 13.60
CA PRO A 40 -21.47 -5.70 12.81
C PRO A 40 -21.92 -4.31 12.37
N ASN A 41 -21.53 -3.25 13.10
CA ASN A 41 -21.98 -1.88 12.84
C ASN A 41 -20.97 -1.02 12.07
N GLY A 42 -19.73 -1.47 11.95
CA GLY A 42 -18.68 -0.76 11.26
C GLY A 42 -17.29 -1.08 11.82
N VAL A 43 -16.30 -0.93 10.99
CA VAL A 43 -14.90 -1.19 11.35
C VAL A 43 -14.01 -0.13 10.70
N ILE A 44 -12.93 0.19 11.39
CA ILE A 44 -11.84 1.00 10.85
C ILE A 44 -10.51 0.35 11.24
N ALA A 45 -9.57 0.32 10.32
CA ALA A 45 -8.22 -0.14 10.54
C ALA A 45 -7.23 0.86 9.96
N THR A 46 -6.21 1.22 10.72
CA THR A 46 -5.12 2.10 10.31
C THR A 46 -3.79 1.55 10.82
N SER A 47 -2.68 2.08 10.33
CA SER A 47 -1.34 1.75 10.79
C SER A 47 -1.09 2.16 12.24
N GLN A 48 -1.85 3.17 12.75
CA GLN A 48 -1.61 3.78 14.05
C GLN A 48 -2.88 3.80 14.90
N PRO A 49 -2.86 3.27 16.15
CA PRO A 49 -4.05 3.12 16.99
C PRO A 49 -4.81 4.41 17.31
N LEU A 50 -4.11 5.55 17.42
CA LEU A 50 -4.76 6.84 17.70
C LEU A 50 -5.66 7.27 16.52
N ALA A 51 -5.20 7.04 15.29
CA ALA A 51 -6.00 7.31 14.09
C ALA A 51 -7.22 6.37 14.02
N THR A 52 -7.03 5.07 14.34
CA THR A 52 -8.15 4.11 14.45
C THR A 52 -9.18 4.58 15.47
N SER A 53 -8.73 5.00 16.66
CA SER A 53 -9.62 5.48 17.73
C SER A 53 -10.41 6.72 17.32
N ALA A 54 -9.76 7.68 16.64
CA ALA A 54 -10.41 8.89 16.16
C ALA A 54 -11.47 8.59 15.10
N GLY A 55 -11.17 7.76 14.11
CA GLY A 55 -12.14 7.36 13.09
C GLY A 55 -13.30 6.52 13.68
N LEU A 56 -13.00 5.61 14.62
CA LEU A 56 -14.04 4.85 15.32
C LEU A 56 -15.01 5.77 16.10
N ALA A 57 -14.49 6.81 16.75
CA ALA A 57 -15.31 7.79 17.44
C ALA A 57 -16.26 8.55 16.49
N VAL A 58 -15.87 8.75 15.22
CA VAL A 58 -16.76 9.32 14.19
C VAL A 58 -17.91 8.35 13.89
N LEU A 59 -17.61 7.08 13.63
CA LEU A 59 -18.63 6.06 13.39
C LEU A 59 -19.59 5.91 14.56
N GLN A 60 -19.10 5.92 15.79
CA GLN A 60 -19.92 5.82 17.02
C GLN A 60 -20.88 7.00 17.19
N ARG A 61 -20.53 8.18 16.68
CA ARG A 61 -21.40 9.37 16.66
C ARG A 61 -22.35 9.42 15.46
N GLY A 62 -22.41 8.39 14.65
CA GLY A 62 -23.28 8.31 13.48
C GLY A 62 -22.71 8.91 12.20
N GLY A 63 -21.40 9.25 12.18
CA GLY A 63 -20.70 9.63 10.97
C GLY A 63 -20.55 8.44 10.01
N ASN A 64 -20.35 8.71 8.73
CA ASN A 64 -20.16 7.70 7.72
C ASN A 64 -18.68 7.27 7.58
N ALA A 65 -18.43 6.28 6.74
CA ALA A 65 -17.10 5.73 6.53
C ALA A 65 -16.11 6.75 5.92
N ILE A 66 -16.60 7.69 5.11
CA ILE A 66 -15.77 8.73 4.50
C ILE A 66 -15.34 9.73 5.56
N ASP A 67 -16.28 10.19 6.41
CA ASP A 67 -15.97 11.08 7.53
C ASP A 67 -14.92 10.45 8.46
N ALA A 68 -15.11 9.17 8.78
CA ALA A 68 -14.17 8.42 9.61
C ALA A 68 -12.78 8.30 8.98
N ALA A 69 -12.72 8.05 7.67
CA ALA A 69 -11.46 7.96 6.93
C ALA A 69 -10.72 9.31 6.87
N VAL A 70 -11.43 10.41 6.64
CA VAL A 70 -10.85 11.77 6.62
C VAL A 70 -10.28 12.14 7.98
N VAL A 71 -11.03 11.88 9.07
CA VAL A 71 -10.54 12.14 10.43
C VAL A 71 -9.33 11.27 10.77
N ALA A 72 -9.37 9.98 10.41
CA ALA A 72 -8.23 9.10 10.64
C ALA A 72 -6.99 9.57 9.84
N ALA A 73 -7.17 9.97 8.58
CA ALA A 73 -6.10 10.52 7.75
C ALA A 73 -5.51 11.80 8.36
N ALA A 74 -6.34 12.71 8.85
CA ALA A 74 -5.88 13.92 9.52
C ALA A 74 -5.04 13.62 10.77
N VAL A 75 -5.46 12.66 11.60
CA VAL A 75 -4.67 12.23 12.77
C VAL A 75 -3.35 11.60 12.35
N LEU A 76 -3.33 10.79 11.29
CA LEU A 76 -2.10 10.17 10.78
C LEU A 76 -1.06 11.20 10.37
N THR A 77 -1.45 12.39 9.88
CA THR A 77 -0.48 13.46 9.55
C THR A 77 0.33 13.93 10.76
N VAL A 78 -0.20 13.74 11.97
CA VAL A 78 0.45 14.13 13.23
C VAL A 78 1.22 12.98 13.84
N VAL A 79 0.65 11.76 13.82
CA VAL A 79 1.21 10.60 14.53
C VAL A 79 2.13 9.73 13.66
N GLU A 80 2.06 9.88 12.35
CA GLU A 80 2.95 9.24 11.36
C GLU A 80 3.42 10.25 10.29
N PRO A 81 4.04 11.36 10.67
CA PRO A 81 4.37 12.45 9.72
C PRO A 81 5.39 12.05 8.64
N ASN A 82 6.10 10.95 8.84
CA ASN A 82 7.02 10.37 7.86
C ASN A 82 6.32 9.56 6.76
N MET A 83 5.06 9.19 6.95
CA MET A 83 4.29 8.36 6.01
C MET A 83 3.19 9.15 5.30
N THR A 84 2.65 10.18 5.93
CA THR A 84 1.53 10.95 5.39
C THR A 84 1.55 12.40 5.86
N GLY A 85 0.92 13.29 5.11
CA GLY A 85 0.84 14.71 5.44
C GLY A 85 -0.08 15.47 4.50
N ILE A 86 -0.51 16.66 4.92
CA ILE A 86 -1.37 17.55 4.12
C ILE A 86 -0.70 18.04 2.83
N GLY A 87 0.63 17.99 2.79
CA GLY A 87 1.44 18.34 1.61
C GLY A 87 1.66 17.18 0.64
N GLY A 88 1.09 16.01 0.91
CA GLY A 88 1.26 14.80 0.11
C GLY A 88 0.12 14.53 -0.86
N ASP A 89 -0.02 13.27 -1.18
CA ASP A 89 -0.96 12.74 -2.15
C ASP A 89 -2.11 11.99 -1.45
N LEU A 90 -3.21 11.81 -2.16
CA LEU A 90 -4.33 10.97 -1.72
C LEU A 90 -4.85 10.11 -2.87
N PHE A 91 -5.07 8.84 -2.56
CA PHE A 91 -5.86 7.93 -3.39
C PHE A 91 -6.96 7.32 -2.52
N ALA A 92 -8.16 7.25 -3.06
CA ALA A 92 -9.27 6.63 -2.36
C ALA A 92 -10.12 5.76 -3.29
N MET A 93 -10.65 4.69 -2.73
CA MET A 93 -11.69 3.87 -3.34
C MET A 93 -12.86 3.79 -2.37
N VAL A 94 -14.04 4.16 -2.84
CA VAL A 94 -15.26 4.22 -2.04
C VAL A 94 -16.34 3.39 -2.70
N TRP A 95 -16.79 2.35 -2.02
CA TRP A 95 -17.97 1.60 -2.43
C TRP A 95 -19.23 2.23 -1.84
N SER A 96 -20.12 2.69 -2.69
CA SER A 96 -21.43 3.19 -2.30
C SER A 96 -22.46 2.07 -2.39
N ALA A 97 -22.94 1.58 -1.26
CA ALA A 97 -24.00 0.56 -1.22
C ALA A 97 -25.33 1.10 -1.76
N ARG A 98 -25.59 2.41 -1.62
CA ARG A 98 -26.77 3.09 -2.11
C ARG A 98 -26.86 3.01 -3.64
N ASP A 99 -25.78 3.34 -4.31
CA ASP A 99 -25.72 3.41 -5.77
C ASP A 99 -25.17 2.13 -6.39
N ARG A 100 -24.66 1.20 -5.54
CA ARG A 100 -23.96 -0.03 -5.92
C ARG A 100 -22.80 0.25 -6.89
N THR A 101 -22.07 1.32 -6.61
CA THR A 101 -20.99 1.81 -7.47
C THR A 101 -19.70 1.98 -6.68
N LEU A 102 -18.59 1.62 -7.30
CA LEU A 102 -17.27 1.88 -6.80
C LEU A 102 -16.75 3.19 -7.39
N HIS A 103 -16.46 4.15 -6.54
CA HIS A 103 -15.85 5.42 -6.90
C HIS A 103 -14.36 5.40 -6.61
N GLY A 104 -13.57 5.88 -7.56
CA GLY A 104 -12.13 6.07 -7.42
C GLY A 104 -11.80 7.56 -7.39
N LEU A 105 -10.95 7.97 -6.46
CA LEU A 105 -10.41 9.33 -6.38
C LEU A 105 -8.90 9.27 -6.52
N ASN A 106 -8.36 10.05 -7.47
CA ASN A 106 -6.95 10.35 -7.57
C ASN A 106 -6.74 11.84 -7.25
N ALA A 107 -6.21 12.09 -6.08
CA ALA A 107 -5.81 13.41 -5.61
C ALA A 107 -4.30 13.42 -5.31
N SER A 108 -3.49 12.84 -6.20
CA SER A 108 -2.03 12.81 -6.03
C SER A 108 -1.33 14.12 -6.35
N GLY A 109 -2.07 15.12 -6.82
CA GLY A 109 -1.48 16.39 -7.22
C GLY A 109 -0.73 16.32 -8.56
N ARG A 110 -0.40 17.48 -9.09
CA ARG A 110 0.32 17.60 -10.36
C ARG A 110 1.81 17.81 -10.11
N SER A 111 2.63 17.41 -11.07
CA SER A 111 4.02 17.87 -11.11
C SER A 111 4.09 19.39 -11.29
N GLY A 112 5.17 20.01 -10.84
CA GLY A 112 5.41 21.45 -11.08
C GLY A 112 5.38 21.74 -12.59
N SER A 113 4.88 22.91 -12.99
CA SER A 113 4.70 23.29 -14.40
C SER A 113 6.00 23.27 -15.22
N LEU A 114 7.14 23.48 -14.58
CA LEU A 114 8.47 23.42 -15.20
C LEU A 114 9.09 22.01 -15.19
N MET A 115 8.42 21.03 -14.59
CA MET A 115 8.89 19.65 -14.50
C MET A 115 8.38 18.85 -15.71
N THR A 116 9.00 19.07 -16.86
CA THR A 116 8.68 18.39 -18.10
C THR A 116 9.69 17.29 -18.43
N ARG A 117 9.38 16.43 -19.38
CA ARG A 117 10.32 15.42 -19.87
C ARG A 117 11.59 16.05 -20.44
N GLU A 118 11.45 17.15 -21.15
CA GLU A 118 12.54 17.90 -21.76
C GLU A 118 13.47 18.47 -20.69
N THR A 119 12.88 19.05 -19.61
CA THR A 119 13.65 19.56 -18.46
C THR A 119 14.43 18.45 -17.76
N LEU A 120 13.83 17.26 -17.59
CA LEU A 120 14.51 16.10 -17.01
C LEU A 120 15.62 15.57 -17.92
N ALA A 121 15.36 15.46 -19.21
CA ALA A 121 16.34 15.01 -20.20
C ALA A 121 17.55 15.96 -20.27
N ALA A 122 17.31 17.27 -20.23
CA ALA A 122 18.39 18.29 -20.19
C ALA A 122 19.27 18.16 -18.94
N ARG A 123 18.75 17.58 -17.85
CA ARG A 123 19.48 17.26 -16.62
C ARG A 123 20.08 15.84 -16.62
N GLY A 124 20.02 15.13 -17.73
CA GLY A 124 20.51 13.76 -17.84
C GLY A 124 19.66 12.73 -17.08
N ARG A 125 18.40 13.05 -16.76
CA ARG A 125 17.49 12.17 -16.03
C ARG A 125 16.42 11.57 -16.93
N THR A 126 16.22 10.26 -16.82
CA THR A 126 15.16 9.53 -17.53
C THR A 126 13.92 9.27 -16.68
N ARG A 127 14.06 9.42 -15.35
CA ARG A 127 12.98 9.24 -14.38
C ARG A 127 13.22 10.07 -13.12
N VAL A 128 12.16 10.38 -12.41
CA VAL A 128 12.17 10.96 -11.07
C VAL A 128 11.86 9.86 -10.07
N SER A 129 12.69 9.71 -9.03
CA SER A 129 12.50 8.72 -7.97
C SER A 129 12.50 9.33 -6.58
N GLN A 130 13.30 10.35 -6.35
CA GLN A 130 13.47 11.01 -5.05
C GLN A 130 13.94 12.45 -5.23
N GLY A 131 13.83 13.24 -4.15
CA GLY A 131 14.27 14.62 -4.07
C GLY A 131 13.21 15.62 -4.51
N ILE A 132 13.62 16.88 -4.63
CA ILE A 132 12.71 18.01 -4.92
C ILE A 132 11.95 17.84 -6.24
N GLU A 133 12.51 17.14 -7.19
CA GLU A 133 11.89 16.90 -8.50
C GLU A 133 10.71 15.92 -8.42
N ALA A 134 10.63 15.12 -7.34
CA ALA A 134 9.54 14.19 -7.08
C ALA A 134 8.36 14.83 -6.33
N VAL A 135 8.53 16.08 -5.87
CA VAL A 135 7.49 16.78 -5.11
C VAL A 135 6.39 17.23 -6.06
N THR A 136 5.16 16.83 -5.74
CA THR A 136 3.95 17.26 -6.45
C THR A 136 3.35 18.51 -5.80
N VAL A 137 2.45 19.17 -6.50
CA VAL A 137 1.56 20.15 -5.87
C VAL A 137 0.67 19.41 -4.90
N PRO A 138 0.55 19.84 -3.62
CA PRO A 138 -0.25 19.13 -2.62
C PRO A 138 -1.68 18.84 -3.08
N GLY A 139 -2.06 17.57 -3.05
CA GLY A 139 -3.39 17.11 -3.47
C GLY A 139 -4.22 16.52 -2.33
N SER A 140 -3.57 16.09 -1.26
CA SER A 140 -4.16 15.38 -0.13
C SER A 140 -5.32 16.14 0.52
N LEU A 141 -5.11 17.41 0.88
CA LEU A 141 -6.12 18.26 1.52
C LEU A 141 -7.33 18.51 0.58
N SER A 142 -7.06 18.75 -0.69
CA SER A 142 -8.13 18.90 -1.70
C SER A 142 -8.94 17.61 -1.87
N GLY A 143 -8.28 16.47 -1.76
CA GLY A 143 -8.95 15.16 -1.82
C GLY A 143 -9.88 14.92 -0.63
N TRP A 144 -9.50 15.37 0.56
CA TRP A 144 -10.38 15.29 1.74
C TRP A 144 -11.61 16.15 1.60
#